data_ee52b58575d974986d226b59fae0dc09
#
_entry.id   ee52b58575d974986d226b59fae0dc09
#
_cell.length_a   1.000
_cell.length_b   1.000
_cell.length_c   1.000
_cell.angle_alpha   90.00
_cell.angle_beta   90.00
_cell.angle_gamma   90.00
#
_symmetry.space_group_name_H-M   'P 1'
#
loop_
_entity.id
_entity.type
_entity.pdbx_description
1 polymer ?
#
loop_
_entity_poly.entity_id
_entity_poly.type
_entity_poly.pdbx_seq_one_letter_code
_entity_poly.pdbx_strand_id
1 'polypeptide(L)'
;MRLKKLMAVACAAALTVTAFAGCSKKNDSSSGSDSKGDAKKEYYNAQPVDTGWEWGNVEIVDGGFIPDVIYNPTEEGLIYARTDMGGAYKYNKDTQRWECITDCFGGDDWNYNGTESLATDPVEPNRVYLAAGTYSTNNGAIFASDDYGKNWTICEMPFGMGGNEVGRGCGERLQVDPNDNSILYFGSRADGLWKSTDYGATWNEVTSFPTKGGYTEDGYSIGLTFVAFDKSSSEKGQATKTIVVGSAGTQGDYLYRSDDAGETWTAIPNPKSEATGDKTEKLKPCQGEISSDGYLYSTWSYKVGPNGASDGAVQKYNLKTGEWTEITPERSYTCGYNGISVNPNDPNMIVCTTLDLWAYFDNLFVSYDGGETWNGIWGSDE
;
A
#
# COMPACT_ATOMS: atom_id res chain seq x y z
N MET A 1 32.45 -39.27 -23.89
CA MET A 1 31.43 -39.87 -23.06
C MET A 1 31.97 -40.02 -21.64
N ARG A 2 31.75 -39.06 -20.74
CA ARG A 2 32.15 -39.15 -19.33
C ARG A 2 30.97 -38.68 -18.46
N LEU A 3 30.35 -39.64 -17.78
CA LEU A 3 29.40 -39.43 -16.71
C LEU A 3 30.10 -38.71 -15.54
N LYS A 4 29.53 -37.58 -15.11
CA LYS A 4 29.86 -37.02 -13.80
C LYS A 4 28.75 -37.42 -12.81
N LYS A 5 29.20 -38.12 -11.76
CA LYS A 5 28.40 -38.59 -10.63
C LYS A 5 27.96 -37.40 -9.79
N LEU A 6 26.66 -37.30 -9.49
CA LEU A 6 26.14 -36.51 -8.38
C LEU A 6 26.54 -37.20 -7.07
N MET A 7 27.23 -36.49 -6.20
CA MET A 7 27.37 -36.86 -4.79
C MET A 7 26.30 -36.12 -4.00
N ALA A 8 25.37 -36.86 -3.44
CA ALA A 8 24.50 -36.36 -2.38
C ALA A 8 25.29 -36.46 -1.06
N VAL A 9 25.51 -35.35 -0.40
CA VAL A 9 26.06 -35.30 0.94
C VAL A 9 24.89 -35.18 1.91
N ALA A 10 24.66 -36.25 2.67
CA ALA A 10 23.77 -36.20 3.83
C ALA A 10 24.56 -35.61 5.00
N CYS A 11 24.24 -34.43 5.48
CA CYS A 11 24.74 -33.89 6.74
C CYS A 11 23.86 -34.36 7.88
N ALA A 12 24.41 -35.14 8.76
CA ALA A 12 23.84 -35.51 10.04
C ALA A 12 23.85 -34.29 10.98
N ALA A 13 22.69 -33.93 11.49
CA ALA A 13 22.51 -32.85 12.47
C ALA A 13 23.11 -33.29 13.81
N ALA A 14 24.09 -32.59 14.30
CA ALA A 14 24.47 -32.59 15.71
C ALA A 14 23.75 -31.41 16.38
N LEU A 15 22.76 -31.73 17.20
CA LEU A 15 22.08 -30.74 18.07
C LEU A 15 23.07 -30.30 19.16
N THR A 16 23.57 -29.06 19.04
CA THR A 16 24.05 -28.31 20.18
C THR A 16 23.02 -27.22 20.50
N VAL A 17 22.37 -27.45 21.64
CA VAL A 17 21.47 -26.44 22.23
C VAL A 17 22.32 -25.29 22.74
N THR A 18 22.38 -24.20 22.00
CA THR A 18 22.82 -22.91 22.52
C THR A 18 21.56 -22.09 22.82
N ALA A 19 21.41 -21.76 24.10
CA ALA A 19 20.33 -20.91 24.59
C ALA A 19 20.40 -19.54 23.89
N PHE A 20 19.41 -19.22 23.08
CA PHE A 20 19.19 -17.87 22.61
C PHE A 20 18.65 -17.04 23.79
N ALA A 21 19.42 -16.07 24.23
CA ALA A 21 18.97 -15.03 25.11
C ALA A 21 18.03 -14.12 24.28
N GLY A 22 16.73 -14.31 24.42
CA GLY A 22 15.76 -13.37 23.89
C GLY A 22 16.00 -12.01 24.54
N CYS A 23 16.02 -10.95 23.74
CA CYS A 23 15.99 -9.58 24.23
C CYS A 23 14.64 -9.34 24.90
N SER A 24 14.54 -9.67 26.19
CA SER A 24 13.45 -9.19 27.03
C SER A 24 13.80 -7.76 27.47
N LYS A 25 12.95 -6.79 27.12
CA LYS A 25 12.98 -5.45 27.68
C LYS A 25 12.94 -5.55 29.22
N LYS A 26 14.02 -5.18 29.88
CA LYS A 26 13.97 -4.87 31.31
C LYS A 26 13.37 -3.48 31.47
N ASN A 27 12.19 -3.42 32.05
CA ASN A 27 11.69 -2.20 32.64
C ASN A 27 12.50 -1.87 33.89
N ASP A 28 13.41 -0.91 33.79
CA ASP A 28 13.95 -0.24 34.94
C ASP A 28 13.23 1.10 35.12
N SER A 29 12.34 1.14 36.10
CA SER A 29 11.76 2.36 36.60
C SER A 29 12.80 3.14 37.44
N SER A 30 13.28 4.26 36.95
CA SER A 30 13.86 5.31 37.78
C SER A 30 13.45 6.68 37.27
N SER A 31 12.80 7.41 38.17
CA SER A 31 12.37 8.79 38.05
C SER A 31 13.57 9.76 37.92
N GLY A 32 13.42 10.77 37.04
CA GLY A 32 14.18 12.00 37.18
C GLY A 32 14.52 12.75 35.92
N SER A 33 13.88 13.92 35.82
CA SER A 33 14.30 15.16 35.17
C SER A 33 14.37 15.31 33.67
N ASP A 34 13.55 16.26 33.19
CA ASP A 34 13.52 16.86 31.88
C ASP A 34 14.89 17.22 31.31
N SER A 35 15.22 16.59 30.18
CA SER A 35 16.02 17.18 29.13
C SER A 35 15.49 16.61 27.80
N LYS A 36 14.99 17.48 26.92
CA LYS A 36 14.75 17.15 25.51
C LYS A 36 16.12 16.88 24.89
N GLY A 37 16.57 15.63 24.99
CA GLY A 37 17.69 15.09 24.26
C GLY A 37 17.11 14.28 23.10
N ASP A 38 17.62 14.48 21.90
CA ASP A 38 17.31 13.67 20.72
C ASP A 38 17.38 12.20 21.09
N ALA A 39 16.23 11.53 21.15
CA ALA A 39 16.17 10.10 21.33
C ALA A 39 16.89 9.49 20.13
N LYS A 40 18.00 8.79 20.36
CA LYS A 40 18.68 8.03 19.32
C LYS A 40 17.66 7.07 18.72
N LYS A 41 17.36 7.24 17.44
CA LYS A 41 16.57 6.26 16.68
C LYS A 41 17.28 4.90 16.80
N GLU A 42 16.56 3.92 17.31
CA GLU A 42 17.02 2.55 17.35
C GLU A 42 16.56 1.91 16.02
N TYR A 43 17.50 1.66 15.13
CA TYR A 43 17.20 1.03 13.85
C TYR A 43 16.96 -0.46 14.04
N TYR A 44 15.98 -1.00 13.29
CA TYR A 44 15.81 -2.44 13.17
C TYR A 44 17.02 -2.99 12.39
N ASN A 45 17.85 -3.75 13.08
CA ASN A 45 18.97 -4.47 12.47
C ASN A 45 18.79 -5.95 12.78
N ALA A 46 18.38 -6.73 11.78
CA ALA A 46 18.61 -8.16 11.82
C ALA A 46 20.13 -8.36 11.91
N GLN A 47 20.63 -8.89 13.04
CA GLN A 47 22.05 -9.11 13.20
C GLN A 47 22.49 -10.20 12.21
N PRO A 48 23.46 -9.95 11.32
CA PRO A 48 23.95 -10.98 10.42
C PRO A 48 24.55 -12.08 11.29
N VAL A 49 23.99 -13.28 11.16
CA VAL A 49 24.60 -14.47 11.72
C VAL A 49 25.78 -14.80 10.82
N ASP A 50 27.00 -14.75 11.34
CA ASP A 50 28.18 -15.23 10.62
C ASP A 50 28.06 -16.76 10.45
N THR A 51 27.57 -17.16 9.30
CA THR A 51 27.39 -18.56 8.94
C THR A 51 28.64 -19.14 8.20
N GLY A 52 29.64 -18.29 7.94
CA GLY A 52 30.77 -18.66 7.08
C GLY A 52 30.42 -18.81 5.60
N TRP A 53 29.18 -18.38 5.20
CA TRP A 53 28.72 -18.36 3.81
C TRP A 53 28.61 -16.92 3.33
N GLU A 54 29.09 -16.66 2.13
CA GLU A 54 28.77 -15.41 1.42
C GLU A 54 27.45 -15.58 0.70
N TRP A 55 26.46 -14.76 1.07
CA TRP A 55 25.19 -14.69 0.39
C TRP A 55 25.27 -13.63 -0.70
N GLY A 56 25.08 -14.04 -1.93
CA GLY A 56 24.96 -13.11 -3.05
C GLY A 56 23.51 -13.07 -3.52
N ASN A 57 23.05 -11.89 -3.91
CA ASN A 57 21.76 -11.78 -4.60
C ASN A 57 21.82 -12.59 -5.89
N VAL A 58 20.96 -13.60 -6.00
CA VAL A 58 20.61 -14.16 -7.30
C VAL A 58 19.67 -13.15 -7.94
N GLU A 59 19.94 -12.76 -9.19
CA GLU A 59 19.02 -11.91 -9.96
C GLU A 59 17.70 -12.68 -10.19
N ILE A 60 16.83 -12.64 -9.21
CA ILE A 60 15.46 -13.09 -9.37
C ILE A 60 14.68 -11.82 -9.72
N VAL A 61 14.33 -11.70 -10.98
CA VAL A 61 13.52 -10.58 -11.49
C VAL A 61 12.03 -10.77 -11.11
N ASP A 62 11.73 -11.75 -10.28
CA ASP A 62 10.38 -12.15 -9.93
C ASP A 62 10.28 -12.40 -8.42
N GLY A 63 9.52 -11.56 -7.73
CA GLY A 63 9.34 -11.59 -6.28
C GLY A 63 7.88 -11.76 -5.83
N GLY A 64 6.99 -12.29 -6.66
CA GLY A 64 5.57 -12.47 -6.35
C GLY A 64 4.67 -11.53 -7.14
N PHE A 65 3.39 -11.44 -6.74
CA PHE A 65 2.45 -10.51 -7.33
C PHE A 65 2.81 -9.08 -6.92
N ILE A 66 2.88 -8.16 -7.88
CA ILE A 66 3.18 -6.73 -7.66
C ILE A 66 1.85 -5.98 -7.63
N PRO A 67 1.30 -5.67 -6.45
CA PRO A 67 0.03 -4.96 -6.34
C PRO A 67 0.12 -3.51 -6.78
N ASP A 68 1.28 -2.86 -6.57
CA ASP A 68 1.45 -1.46 -6.94
C ASP A 68 2.89 -1.05 -7.21
N VAL A 69 3.03 0.01 -8.02
CA VAL A 69 4.28 0.72 -8.32
C VAL A 69 4.10 2.20 -7.97
N ILE A 70 4.86 2.67 -6.99
CA ILE A 70 4.67 3.97 -6.36
C ILE A 70 5.80 4.92 -6.77
N TYR A 71 5.44 6.05 -7.39
CA TYR A 71 6.36 7.11 -7.76
C TYR A 71 6.44 8.16 -6.66
N ASN A 72 7.66 8.64 -6.36
CA ASN A 72 7.81 9.80 -5.50
C ASN A 72 7.44 11.07 -6.29
N PRO A 73 6.54 11.94 -5.78
CA PRO A 73 6.06 13.11 -6.53
C PRO A 73 7.07 14.27 -6.61
N THR A 74 8.19 14.20 -5.90
CA THR A 74 9.16 15.30 -5.77
C THR A 74 10.57 14.95 -6.22
N GLU A 75 10.96 13.69 -6.27
CA GLU A 75 12.26 13.23 -6.77
C GLU A 75 12.07 12.43 -8.06
N GLU A 76 12.53 12.97 -9.17
CA GLU A 76 12.44 12.36 -10.49
C GLU A 76 13.18 11.00 -10.56
N GLY A 77 12.46 9.98 -10.99
CA GLY A 77 13.01 8.63 -11.15
C GLY A 77 13.12 7.83 -9.83
N LEU A 78 12.63 8.36 -8.71
CA LEU A 78 12.48 7.60 -7.49
C LEU A 78 11.17 6.80 -7.54
N ILE A 79 11.31 5.49 -7.66
CA ILE A 79 10.19 4.56 -7.86
C ILE A 79 10.35 3.39 -6.90
N TYR A 80 9.25 3.02 -6.25
CA TYR A 80 9.15 1.83 -5.41
C TYR A 80 8.13 0.85 -5.97
N ALA A 81 8.30 -0.42 -5.66
CA ALA A 81 7.29 -1.46 -5.90
C ALA A 81 7.09 -2.27 -4.63
N ARG A 82 5.86 -2.65 -4.36
CA ARG A 82 5.54 -3.58 -3.28
C ARG A 82 5.08 -4.92 -3.84
N THR A 83 5.39 -5.99 -3.12
CA THR A 83 4.94 -7.33 -3.49
C THR A 83 4.15 -7.96 -2.35
N ASP A 84 3.37 -8.97 -2.69
CA ASP A 84 2.51 -9.68 -1.74
C ASP A 84 3.29 -10.55 -0.74
N MET A 85 4.47 -11.05 -1.10
CA MET A 85 5.27 -11.93 -0.24
C MET A 85 6.79 -11.87 -0.50
N GLY A 86 7.23 -11.07 -1.46
CA GLY A 86 8.65 -10.94 -1.84
C GLY A 86 9.29 -9.64 -1.35
N GLY A 87 8.64 -8.90 -0.44
CA GLY A 87 9.15 -7.64 0.09
C GLY A 87 8.84 -6.42 -0.77
N ALA A 88 9.62 -5.37 -0.58
CA ALA A 88 9.53 -4.12 -1.32
C ALA A 88 10.84 -3.83 -2.05
N TYR A 89 10.72 -3.08 -3.15
CA TYR A 89 11.81 -2.80 -4.06
C TYR A 89 11.90 -1.32 -4.38
N LYS A 90 13.11 -0.84 -4.59
CA LYS A 90 13.40 0.48 -5.14
C LYS A 90 14.04 0.32 -6.52
N TYR A 91 13.57 1.09 -7.50
CA TYR A 91 14.18 1.10 -8.83
C TYR A 91 15.47 1.90 -8.82
N ASN A 92 16.55 1.29 -9.30
CA ASN A 92 17.82 1.95 -9.54
C ASN A 92 17.91 2.35 -11.02
N LYS A 93 17.80 3.66 -11.28
CA LYS A 93 17.81 4.21 -12.64
C LYS A 93 19.15 4.05 -13.38
N ASP A 94 20.26 3.98 -12.63
CA ASP A 94 21.60 3.88 -13.21
C ASP A 94 21.88 2.46 -13.72
N THR A 95 21.43 1.46 -12.98
CA THR A 95 21.54 0.04 -13.35
C THR A 95 20.33 -0.49 -14.11
N GLN A 96 19.21 0.25 -14.12
CA GLN A 96 17.91 -0.16 -14.65
C GLN A 96 17.37 -1.46 -14.01
N ARG A 97 17.59 -1.61 -12.70
CA ARG A 97 17.21 -2.80 -11.95
C ARG A 97 16.41 -2.44 -10.70
N TRP A 98 15.61 -3.37 -10.25
CA TRP A 98 14.95 -3.31 -8.96
C TRP A 98 15.89 -3.85 -7.88
N GLU A 99 16.04 -3.09 -6.80
CA GLU A 99 16.83 -3.44 -5.62
C GLU A 99 15.87 -3.73 -4.47
N CYS A 100 15.96 -4.91 -3.87
CA CYS A 100 15.16 -5.24 -2.68
C CYS A 100 15.62 -4.36 -1.51
N ILE A 101 14.66 -3.72 -0.84
CA ILE A 101 14.91 -2.87 0.33
C ILE A 101 14.47 -3.53 1.63
N THR A 102 13.99 -4.78 1.56
CA THR A 102 13.49 -5.56 2.68
C THR A 102 14.24 -6.89 2.88
N ASP A 103 15.40 -7.08 2.25
CA ASP A 103 16.24 -8.27 2.44
C ASP A 103 16.70 -8.48 3.88
N CYS A 104 16.59 -7.45 4.72
CA CYS A 104 16.87 -7.53 6.14
C CYS A 104 15.77 -8.27 6.95
N PHE A 105 14.58 -8.52 6.35
CA PHE A 105 13.49 -9.25 7.01
C PHE A 105 13.64 -10.75 6.74
N GLY A 106 14.34 -11.44 7.63
CA GLY A 106 14.60 -12.88 7.47
C GLY A 106 14.42 -13.66 8.77
N GLY A 107 14.54 -14.97 8.71
CA GLY A 107 14.42 -15.83 9.88
C GLY A 107 13.03 -15.75 10.52
N ASP A 108 12.97 -15.34 11.78
CA ASP A 108 11.70 -15.24 12.53
C ASP A 108 10.81 -14.09 12.05
N ASP A 109 11.38 -13.14 11.29
CA ASP A 109 10.69 -11.94 10.77
C ASP A 109 10.12 -12.13 9.36
N TRP A 110 10.13 -13.36 8.83
CA TRP A 110 9.67 -13.69 7.47
C TRP A 110 8.27 -13.12 7.13
N ASN A 111 7.41 -12.97 8.14
CA ASN A 111 6.05 -12.45 7.91
C ASN A 111 6.07 -11.00 7.41
N TYR A 112 7.11 -10.21 7.68
CA TYR A 112 7.25 -8.84 7.20
C TYR A 112 7.64 -8.71 5.72
N ASN A 113 7.90 -9.83 5.03
CA ASN A 113 8.11 -9.82 3.58
C ASN A 113 6.83 -9.62 2.77
N GLY A 114 5.65 -9.77 3.36
CA GLY A 114 4.40 -9.34 2.73
C GLY A 114 4.18 -7.85 2.94
N THR A 115 4.14 -7.07 1.86
CA THR A 115 3.94 -5.62 1.94
C THR A 115 2.48 -5.27 1.63
N GLU A 116 1.71 -4.94 2.68
CA GLU A 116 0.30 -4.53 2.57
C GLU A 116 0.15 -3.17 1.88
N SER A 117 1.05 -2.22 2.21
CA SER A 117 1.05 -0.87 1.63
C SER A 117 2.42 -0.23 1.74
N LEU A 118 2.74 0.66 0.81
CA LEU A 118 3.97 1.43 0.78
C LEU A 118 3.65 2.91 0.55
N ALA A 119 4.31 3.79 1.30
CA ALA A 119 4.23 5.23 1.10
C ALA A 119 5.62 5.85 0.99
N THR A 120 5.80 6.75 0.03
CA THR A 120 6.99 7.60 -0.09
C THR A 120 6.66 9.00 0.35
N ASP A 121 7.62 9.67 1.02
CA ASP A 121 7.40 11.02 1.56
C ASP A 121 7.43 12.06 0.43
N PRO A 122 6.34 12.83 0.25
CA PRO A 122 6.26 13.85 -0.81
C PRO A 122 7.01 15.15 -0.49
N VAL A 123 7.61 15.27 0.70
CA VAL A 123 8.36 16.45 1.15
C VAL A 123 9.84 16.13 1.31
N GLU A 124 10.16 14.97 1.88
CA GLU A 124 11.52 14.48 2.08
C GLU A 124 11.67 13.10 1.40
N PRO A 125 12.06 13.06 0.11
CA PRO A 125 12.04 11.85 -0.71
C PRO A 125 12.86 10.67 -0.17
N ASN A 126 13.87 10.95 0.68
CA ASN A 126 14.65 9.92 1.35
C ASN A 126 13.85 9.09 2.36
N ARG A 127 12.64 9.54 2.73
CA ARG A 127 11.75 8.77 3.62
C ARG A 127 10.83 7.86 2.85
N VAL A 128 10.72 6.63 3.33
CA VAL A 128 9.80 5.61 2.83
C VAL A 128 9.24 4.80 4.00
N TYR A 129 7.99 4.38 3.86
CA TYR A 129 7.24 3.68 4.90
C TYR A 129 6.63 2.40 4.34
N LEU A 130 6.64 1.32 5.13
CA LEU A 130 6.04 0.04 4.78
C LEU A 130 5.07 -0.40 5.86
N ALA A 131 3.84 -0.72 5.49
CA ALA A 131 2.95 -1.53 6.30
C ALA A 131 3.20 -2.99 5.92
N ALA A 132 3.78 -3.76 6.82
CA ALA A 132 4.31 -5.08 6.51
C ALA A 132 3.70 -6.20 7.37
N GLY A 133 3.38 -7.30 6.72
CA GLY A 133 2.83 -8.53 7.26
C GLY A 133 2.18 -9.34 6.16
N THR A 134 2.62 -10.58 5.94
CA THR A 134 2.13 -11.47 4.87
C THR A 134 0.71 -11.94 5.16
N TYR A 135 0.44 -12.31 6.41
CA TYR A 135 -0.85 -12.84 6.85
C TYR A 135 -1.37 -12.11 8.08
N SER A 136 -2.62 -11.70 8.05
CA SER A 136 -3.29 -10.94 9.12
C SER A 136 -3.45 -11.71 10.44
N THR A 137 -3.26 -13.01 10.42
CA THR A 137 -3.23 -13.86 11.62
C THR A 137 -1.92 -13.77 12.40
N ASN A 138 -0.90 -13.15 11.83
CA ASN A 138 0.41 -12.94 12.43
C ASN A 138 0.60 -11.48 12.84
N ASN A 139 1.78 -11.15 13.38
CA ASN A 139 2.14 -9.78 13.72
C ASN A 139 2.19 -8.89 12.47
N GLY A 140 1.81 -7.64 12.63
CA GLY A 140 1.96 -6.60 11.62
C GLY A 140 2.75 -5.41 12.18
N ALA A 141 3.45 -4.71 11.34
CA ALA A 141 4.21 -3.54 11.73
C ALA A 141 4.23 -2.46 10.65
N ILE A 142 4.47 -1.22 11.06
CA ILE A 142 4.83 -0.15 10.15
C ILE A 142 6.32 0.14 10.33
N PHE A 143 7.06 0.05 9.24
CA PHE A 143 8.48 0.37 9.17
C PHE A 143 8.66 1.75 8.56
N ALA A 144 9.61 2.51 9.10
CA ALA A 144 10.00 3.82 8.58
C ALA A 144 11.51 3.84 8.30
N SER A 145 11.88 4.34 7.14
CA SER A 145 13.25 4.61 6.73
C SER A 145 13.42 6.09 6.41
N ASP A 146 14.57 6.66 6.71
CA ASP A 146 14.98 8.01 6.33
C ASP A 146 16.22 8.03 5.41
N ASP A 147 16.51 6.88 4.77
CA ASP A 147 17.65 6.70 3.90
C ASP A 147 17.35 5.82 2.67
N TYR A 148 16.14 6.00 2.09
CA TYR A 148 15.66 5.29 0.90
C TYR A 148 15.49 3.77 1.09
N GLY A 149 15.19 3.31 2.31
CA GLY A 149 14.98 1.90 2.62
C GLY A 149 16.24 1.10 2.94
N LYS A 150 17.37 1.76 3.22
CA LYS A 150 18.61 1.06 3.62
C LYS A 150 18.58 0.60 5.07
N ASN A 151 18.00 1.41 5.94
CA ASN A 151 17.80 1.12 7.36
C ASN A 151 16.37 1.40 7.77
N TRP A 152 15.85 0.60 8.71
CA TRP A 152 14.46 0.68 9.12
C TRP A 152 14.32 0.84 10.63
N THR A 153 13.37 1.66 11.04
CA THR A 153 12.79 1.65 12.38
C THR A 153 11.46 0.92 12.33
N ILE A 154 11.05 0.27 13.42
CA ILE A 154 9.81 -0.51 13.48
C ILE A 154 8.85 0.07 14.51
N CYS A 155 7.56 0.14 14.16
CA CYS A 155 6.45 0.29 15.08
C CYS A 155 5.53 -0.93 14.93
N GLU A 156 5.56 -1.82 15.90
CA GLU A 156 4.62 -2.97 15.94
C GLU A 156 3.20 -2.46 16.10
N MET A 157 2.29 -2.96 15.24
CA MET A 157 0.88 -2.63 15.29
C MET A 157 0.13 -3.65 16.15
N PRO A 158 -0.99 -3.27 16.80
CA PRO A 158 -1.76 -4.20 17.63
C PRO A 158 -2.60 -5.20 16.81
N PHE A 159 -2.40 -5.23 15.50
CA PHE A 159 -3.09 -6.11 14.54
C PHE A 159 -2.14 -6.60 13.44
N GLY A 160 -2.53 -7.66 12.75
CA GLY A 160 -1.79 -8.17 11.60
C GLY A 160 -2.09 -7.43 10.31
N MET A 161 -1.18 -7.58 9.35
CA MET A 161 -1.30 -7.10 7.97
C MET A 161 -1.54 -8.30 7.04
N GLY A 162 -2.11 -8.07 5.87
CA GLY A 162 -2.47 -9.13 4.92
C GLY A 162 -1.89 -8.92 3.52
N GLY A 163 -0.58 -8.67 3.44
CA GLY A 163 0.11 -8.42 2.17
C GLY A 163 -0.12 -9.48 1.12
N ASN A 164 -0.31 -10.75 1.51
CA ASN A 164 -0.64 -11.87 0.61
C ASN A 164 -2.10 -12.35 0.73
N GLU A 165 -2.98 -11.55 1.27
CA GLU A 165 -4.39 -11.92 1.40
C GLU A 165 -5.25 -11.30 0.29
N VAL A 166 -6.50 -11.72 0.20
CA VAL A 166 -7.49 -11.14 -0.71
C VAL A 166 -7.61 -9.64 -0.44
N GLY A 167 -7.72 -8.84 -1.50
CA GLY A 167 -7.73 -7.37 -1.40
C GLY A 167 -6.35 -6.73 -1.30
N ARG A 168 -5.27 -7.49 -1.51
CA ARG A 168 -3.89 -6.96 -1.53
C ARG A 168 -3.62 -5.93 -2.64
N GLY A 169 -4.43 -5.93 -3.69
CA GLY A 169 -4.38 -4.91 -4.73
C GLY A 169 -5.03 -3.59 -4.34
N CYS A 170 -5.83 -3.53 -3.26
CA CYS A 170 -6.35 -2.26 -2.77
C CYS A 170 -5.21 -1.38 -2.24
N GLY A 171 -5.32 -0.08 -2.43
CA GLY A 171 -4.31 0.83 -1.87
C GLY A 171 -4.23 2.20 -2.56
N GLU A 172 -3.30 3.05 -2.17
CA GLU A 172 -2.47 2.71 -1.01
C GLU A 172 -3.20 3.04 0.29
N ARG A 173 -3.10 2.12 1.24
CA ARG A 173 -3.73 2.23 2.57
C ARG A 173 -2.92 3.11 3.52
N LEU A 174 -1.60 3.17 3.31
CA LEU A 174 -0.63 3.99 4.03
C LEU A 174 -0.29 5.20 3.19
N GLN A 175 -0.47 6.39 3.75
CA GLN A 175 -0.17 7.64 3.05
C GLN A 175 0.44 8.68 3.98
N VAL A 176 1.36 9.46 3.44
CA VAL A 176 1.98 10.62 4.10
C VAL A 176 1.20 11.87 3.69
N ASP A 177 0.91 12.74 4.66
CA ASP A 177 0.29 14.03 4.39
C ASP A 177 1.21 14.90 3.52
N PRO A 178 0.77 15.35 2.35
CA PRO A 178 1.60 16.08 1.39
C PRO A 178 1.94 17.51 1.81
N ASN A 179 1.31 18.04 2.85
CA ASN A 179 1.56 19.38 3.39
C ASN A 179 2.31 19.35 4.72
N ASP A 180 2.09 18.33 5.55
CA ASP A 180 2.79 18.10 6.81
C ASP A 180 3.23 16.63 6.90
N ASN A 181 4.43 16.34 6.45
CA ASN A 181 4.96 14.97 6.37
C ASN A 181 5.25 14.31 7.71
N SER A 182 5.06 15.00 8.84
CA SER A 182 5.03 14.36 10.15
C SER A 182 3.77 13.53 10.36
N ILE A 183 2.72 13.78 9.56
CA ILE A 183 1.41 13.13 9.64
C ILE A 183 1.31 12.01 8.62
N LEU A 184 0.90 10.84 9.10
CA LEU A 184 0.58 9.69 8.27
C LEU A 184 -0.76 9.10 8.66
N TYR A 185 -1.45 8.51 7.70
CA TYR A 185 -2.65 7.70 7.94
C TYR A 185 -2.47 6.30 7.38
N PHE A 186 -3.05 5.33 8.09
CA PHE A 186 -3.10 3.94 7.66
C PHE A 186 -4.50 3.36 7.85
N GLY A 187 -5.07 2.83 6.77
CA GLY A 187 -6.34 2.10 6.77
C GLY A 187 -6.13 0.62 7.01
N SER A 188 -6.52 0.10 8.16
CA SER A 188 -6.35 -1.33 8.47
C SER A 188 -7.46 -2.20 7.87
N ARG A 189 -7.23 -3.51 7.88
CA ARG A 189 -8.20 -4.51 7.39
C ARG A 189 -9.40 -4.72 8.31
N ALA A 190 -9.23 -4.55 9.62
CA ALA A 190 -10.30 -4.82 10.58
C ALA A 190 -10.35 -3.86 11.78
N ASP A 191 -9.33 -3.01 11.91
CA ASP A 191 -9.10 -2.21 13.11
C ASP A 191 -9.26 -0.70 12.87
N GLY A 192 -9.88 -0.33 11.74
CA GLY A 192 -10.22 1.06 11.41
C GLY A 192 -9.05 1.88 10.88
N LEU A 193 -9.17 3.20 11.02
CA LEU A 193 -8.20 4.17 10.55
C LEU A 193 -7.21 4.53 11.66
N TRP A 194 -5.93 4.58 11.33
CA TRP A 194 -4.85 4.91 12.26
C TRP A 194 -4.08 6.12 11.78
N LYS A 195 -3.60 6.94 12.72
CA LYS A 195 -2.86 8.19 12.46
C LYS A 195 -1.57 8.21 13.26
N SER A 196 -0.49 8.62 12.61
CA SER A 196 0.76 9.07 13.23
C SER A 196 0.90 10.58 13.07
N THR A 197 1.58 11.24 14.01
CA THR A 197 1.95 12.67 13.96
C THR A 197 3.43 12.89 14.26
N ASP A 198 4.22 11.84 14.15
CA ASP A 198 5.64 11.81 14.51
C ASP A 198 6.46 10.98 13.52
N TYR A 199 6.14 11.11 12.20
CA TYR A 199 6.84 10.42 11.12
C TYR A 199 6.77 8.89 11.24
N GLY A 200 5.62 8.35 11.70
CA GLY A 200 5.39 6.91 11.81
C GLY A 200 6.01 6.25 13.05
N ALA A 201 6.59 7.02 13.98
CA ALA A 201 7.20 6.46 15.18
C ALA A 201 6.16 5.90 16.16
N THR A 202 5.00 6.55 16.27
CA THR A 202 3.86 6.06 17.07
C THR A 202 2.54 6.20 16.30
N TRP A 203 1.57 5.34 16.62
CA TRP A 203 0.28 5.30 15.94
C TRP A 203 -0.87 5.25 16.91
N ASN A 204 -1.94 5.98 16.62
CA ASN A 204 -3.17 5.99 17.40
C ASN A 204 -4.38 5.75 16.50
N GLU A 205 -5.38 5.02 17.01
CA GLU A 205 -6.66 4.84 16.31
C GLU A 205 -7.39 6.18 16.18
N VAL A 206 -7.90 6.47 14.98
CA VAL A 206 -8.79 7.62 14.71
C VAL A 206 -10.19 7.23 15.10
N THR A 207 -10.53 7.38 16.38
CA THR A 207 -11.81 6.94 16.95
C THR A 207 -13.03 7.69 16.41
N SER A 208 -12.83 8.84 15.78
CA SER A 208 -13.87 9.60 15.07
C SER A 208 -14.25 8.99 13.71
N PHE A 209 -13.40 8.08 13.15
CA PHE A 209 -13.69 7.45 11.88
C PHE A 209 -14.84 6.46 12.01
N PRO A 210 -15.90 6.57 11.16
CA PRO A 210 -17.21 5.96 11.46
C PRO A 210 -17.28 4.44 11.21
N THR A 211 -16.30 3.82 10.57
CA THR A 211 -16.36 2.41 10.19
C THR A 211 -15.01 1.70 10.23
N LYS A 212 -15.05 0.40 10.41
CA LYS A 212 -13.89 -0.49 10.22
C LYS A 212 -13.96 -1.30 8.91
N GLY A 213 -14.93 -0.99 8.03
CA GLY A 213 -15.27 -1.74 6.85
C GLY A 213 -16.32 -2.81 7.14
N GLY A 214 -15.90 -4.06 7.26
CA GLY A 214 -16.79 -5.18 7.62
C GLY A 214 -17.12 -6.10 6.45
N TYR A 215 -16.66 -5.80 5.23
CA TYR A 215 -16.72 -6.73 4.11
C TYR A 215 -15.61 -7.77 4.25
N THR A 216 -15.99 -9.02 4.03
CA THR A 216 -15.05 -10.13 3.96
C THR A 216 -15.18 -10.84 2.62
N GLU A 217 -14.05 -11.24 2.06
CA GLU A 217 -13.96 -12.01 0.83
C GLU A 217 -13.10 -13.25 1.08
N ASP A 218 -13.65 -14.42 0.75
CA ASP A 218 -13.01 -15.71 0.97
C ASP A 218 -12.47 -15.92 2.40
N GLY A 219 -13.15 -15.32 3.40
CA GLY A 219 -12.81 -15.41 4.82
C GLY A 219 -11.85 -14.33 5.33
N TYR A 220 -11.32 -13.46 4.45
CA TYR A 220 -10.41 -12.38 4.81
C TYR A 220 -11.15 -11.05 4.91
N SER A 221 -10.84 -10.27 5.95
CA SER A 221 -11.33 -8.89 6.08
C SER A 221 -10.63 -7.98 5.10
N ILE A 222 -11.40 -7.13 4.40
CA ILE A 222 -10.84 -6.16 3.44
C ILE A 222 -10.61 -4.81 4.10
N GLY A 223 -11.55 -4.33 4.88
CA GLY A 223 -11.43 -3.10 5.68
C GLY A 223 -11.36 -1.82 4.87
N LEU A 224 -10.45 -0.94 5.26
CA LEU A 224 -10.24 0.34 4.57
C LEU A 224 -9.28 0.12 3.39
N THR A 225 -9.66 0.64 2.22
CA THR A 225 -9.00 0.27 0.97
C THR A 225 -7.94 1.25 0.51
N PHE A 226 -8.13 2.54 0.73
CA PHE A 226 -7.16 3.59 0.41
C PHE A 226 -7.35 4.82 1.29
N VAL A 227 -6.31 5.66 1.35
CA VAL A 227 -6.33 7.02 1.91
C VAL A 227 -5.84 7.98 0.82
N ALA A 228 -6.55 9.09 0.59
CA ALA A 228 -6.17 10.10 -0.38
C ALA A 228 -6.29 11.51 0.21
N PHE A 229 -5.31 12.36 -0.07
CA PHE A 229 -5.23 13.74 0.40
C PHE A 229 -5.47 14.74 -0.71
N ASP A 230 -6.31 15.75 -0.49
CA ASP A 230 -6.35 16.94 -1.32
C ASP A 230 -5.27 17.95 -0.87
N LYS A 231 -4.11 17.87 -1.50
CA LYS A 231 -2.98 18.75 -1.21
C LYS A 231 -3.36 20.24 -1.28
N SER A 232 -4.33 20.62 -2.13
CA SER A 232 -4.75 22.00 -2.32
C SER A 232 -5.55 22.57 -1.15
N SER A 233 -6.05 21.71 -0.25
CA SER A 233 -6.91 22.10 0.87
C SER A 233 -6.18 22.75 2.05
N SER A 234 -4.84 22.75 2.05
CA SER A 234 -4.01 23.36 3.11
C SER A 234 -2.71 23.93 2.56
N GLU A 235 -2.10 24.79 3.34
CA GLU A 235 -0.77 25.34 3.06
C GLU A 235 0.34 24.40 3.57
N LYS A 236 1.52 24.47 2.95
CA LYS A 236 2.70 23.70 3.38
C LYS A 236 3.02 23.96 4.86
N GLY A 237 3.24 22.88 5.61
CA GLY A 237 3.51 22.90 7.06
C GLY A 237 2.24 22.92 7.91
N GLN A 238 1.07 22.69 7.31
CA GLN A 238 -0.21 22.52 8.01
C GLN A 238 -0.83 21.19 7.59
N ALA A 239 -1.47 20.50 8.52
CA ALA A 239 -2.20 19.27 8.22
C ALA A 239 -3.19 19.49 7.08
N THR A 240 -3.19 18.57 6.11
CA THR A 240 -4.13 18.60 4.98
C THR A 240 -5.55 18.42 5.47
N LYS A 241 -6.43 19.39 5.16
CA LYS A 241 -7.81 19.40 5.67
C LYS A 241 -8.70 18.37 5.01
N THR A 242 -8.64 18.30 3.68
CA THR A 242 -9.50 17.40 2.93
C THR A 242 -8.81 16.05 2.72
N ILE A 243 -9.40 15.02 3.31
CA ILE A 243 -8.94 13.62 3.25
C ILE A 243 -10.13 12.78 2.82
N VAL A 244 -9.89 11.83 1.91
CA VAL A 244 -10.88 10.81 1.54
C VAL A 244 -10.33 9.44 1.86
N VAL A 245 -11.14 8.60 2.49
CA VAL A 245 -10.82 7.22 2.83
C VAL A 245 -11.84 6.28 2.22
N GLY A 246 -11.34 5.28 1.49
CA GLY A 246 -12.13 4.19 0.95
C GLY A 246 -12.35 3.06 1.97
N SER A 247 -13.52 2.46 1.96
CA SER A 247 -13.91 1.37 2.86
C SER A 247 -14.67 0.29 2.12
N ALA A 248 -14.27 -0.95 2.25
CA ALA A 248 -15.04 -2.10 1.79
C ALA A 248 -16.09 -2.47 2.85
N GLY A 249 -17.29 -1.91 2.70
CA GLY A 249 -18.44 -2.19 3.53
C GLY A 249 -19.34 -3.29 2.96
N THR A 250 -20.26 -3.79 3.77
CA THR A 250 -21.32 -4.71 3.34
C THR A 250 -22.60 -3.98 2.94
N GLN A 251 -22.81 -2.81 3.49
CA GLN A 251 -23.95 -1.91 3.25
C GLN A 251 -23.55 -0.47 3.57
N GLY A 252 -24.27 0.48 2.99
CA GLY A 252 -24.08 1.91 3.25
C GLY A 252 -23.05 2.54 2.32
N ASP A 253 -22.49 3.63 2.79
CA ASP A 253 -21.49 4.37 2.04
C ASP A 253 -20.11 3.77 2.18
N TYR A 254 -19.32 3.84 1.12
CA TYR A 254 -17.99 3.22 1.04
C TYR A 254 -16.87 4.25 1.02
N LEU A 255 -17.19 5.53 0.91
CA LEU A 255 -16.23 6.61 0.97
C LEU A 255 -16.57 7.57 2.09
N TYR A 256 -15.56 8.05 2.78
CA TYR A 256 -15.69 9.02 3.87
C TYR A 256 -14.71 10.17 3.65
N ARG A 257 -15.23 11.40 3.82
CA ARG A 257 -14.48 12.63 3.65
C ARG A 257 -14.35 13.36 4.98
N SER A 258 -13.16 13.85 5.27
CA SER A 258 -12.90 14.89 6.25
C SER A 258 -12.57 16.19 5.53
N ASP A 259 -12.92 17.33 6.12
CA ASP A 259 -12.54 18.69 5.70
C ASP A 259 -11.86 19.47 6.86
N ASP A 260 -11.48 18.77 7.91
CA ASP A 260 -10.87 19.30 9.14
C ASP A 260 -9.68 18.49 9.63
N ALA A 261 -8.89 17.93 8.69
CA ALA A 261 -7.67 17.14 8.96
C ALA A 261 -7.93 15.87 9.80
N GLY A 262 -9.10 15.23 9.58
CA GLY A 262 -9.45 13.95 10.18
C GLY A 262 -10.14 14.05 11.54
N GLU A 263 -10.54 15.25 11.97
CA GLU A 263 -11.28 15.41 13.23
C GLU A 263 -12.71 14.91 13.11
N THR A 264 -13.38 15.21 11.99
CA THR A 264 -14.73 14.71 11.68
C THR A 264 -14.82 14.12 10.28
N TRP A 265 -15.78 13.22 10.08
CA TRP A 265 -15.96 12.49 8.84
C TRP A 265 -17.40 12.49 8.37
N THR A 266 -17.59 12.72 7.09
CA THR A 266 -18.89 12.68 6.41
C THR A 266 -18.86 11.64 5.29
N ALA A 267 -19.91 10.84 5.20
CA ALA A 267 -20.03 9.86 4.11
C ALA A 267 -20.23 10.56 2.76
N ILE A 268 -19.53 10.09 1.73
CA ILE A 268 -19.77 10.43 0.33
C ILE A 268 -20.76 9.39 -0.23
N PRO A 269 -21.91 9.80 -0.77
CA PRO A 269 -22.84 8.87 -1.39
C PRO A 269 -22.16 8.05 -2.49
N ASN A 270 -22.42 6.75 -2.53
CA ASN A 270 -21.84 5.87 -3.53
C ASN A 270 -22.19 6.29 -4.97
N PRO A 271 -21.29 6.10 -5.94
CA PRO A 271 -21.59 6.39 -7.33
C PRO A 271 -22.73 5.51 -7.85
N LYS A 272 -23.55 6.05 -8.75
CA LYS A 272 -24.52 5.28 -9.51
C LYS A 272 -23.90 4.94 -10.85
N SER A 273 -23.76 3.66 -11.16
CA SER A 273 -23.28 3.24 -12.46
C SER A 273 -24.42 2.73 -13.33
N GLU A 274 -24.56 3.27 -14.54
CA GLU A 274 -25.51 2.78 -15.53
C GLU A 274 -25.02 1.48 -16.18
N ALA A 275 -23.71 1.30 -16.26
CA ALA A 275 -23.09 0.11 -16.89
C ALA A 275 -23.36 -1.19 -16.12
N THR A 276 -23.56 -1.09 -14.82
CA THR A 276 -23.73 -2.25 -13.92
C THR A 276 -25.17 -2.42 -13.43
N GLY A 277 -26.09 -1.47 -13.70
CA GLY A 277 -27.47 -1.48 -13.22
C GLY A 277 -27.53 -1.57 -11.68
N ASP A 278 -28.43 -2.40 -11.13
CA ASP A 278 -28.56 -2.61 -9.67
C ASP A 278 -27.29 -3.20 -8.99
N LYS A 279 -26.23 -3.47 -9.74
CA LYS A 279 -24.98 -4.07 -9.22
C LYS A 279 -24.06 -3.05 -8.58
N THR A 280 -24.25 -1.74 -8.80
CA THR A 280 -23.40 -0.68 -8.21
C THR A 280 -23.38 -0.72 -6.68
N GLU A 281 -24.47 -1.09 -6.03
CA GLU A 281 -24.52 -1.28 -4.58
C GLU A 281 -23.57 -2.39 -4.07
N LYS A 282 -23.01 -3.19 -4.99
CA LYS A 282 -22.13 -4.31 -4.69
C LYS A 282 -20.66 -4.04 -5.02
N LEU A 283 -20.35 -2.99 -5.77
CA LEU A 283 -18.96 -2.61 -6.05
C LEU A 283 -18.32 -2.03 -4.80
N LYS A 284 -17.04 -2.33 -4.60
CA LYS A 284 -16.20 -1.79 -3.53
C LYS A 284 -15.10 -0.94 -4.14
N PRO A 285 -14.74 0.18 -3.52
CA PRO A 285 -13.60 0.97 -3.96
C PRO A 285 -12.31 0.18 -3.73
N CYS A 286 -11.44 0.15 -4.74
CA CYS A 286 -10.16 -0.55 -4.67
C CYS A 286 -9.00 0.44 -4.43
N GLN A 287 -8.85 1.42 -5.31
CA GLN A 287 -7.85 2.47 -5.20
C GLN A 287 -8.49 3.84 -5.45
N GLY A 288 -7.84 4.90 -4.94
CA GLY A 288 -8.30 6.26 -5.15
C GLY A 288 -7.19 7.28 -5.02
N GLU A 289 -7.20 8.28 -5.90
CA GLU A 289 -6.24 9.38 -5.94
C GLU A 289 -6.95 10.70 -6.16
N ILE A 290 -6.56 11.75 -5.43
CA ILE A 290 -7.07 13.10 -5.60
C ILE A 290 -6.10 13.89 -6.47
N SER A 291 -6.62 14.35 -7.60
CA SER A 291 -5.86 15.12 -8.58
C SER A 291 -5.78 16.61 -8.24
N SER A 292 -4.84 17.31 -8.89
CA SER A 292 -4.61 18.74 -8.68
C SER A 292 -5.76 19.64 -9.14
N ASP A 293 -6.71 19.12 -9.92
CA ASP A 293 -7.93 19.84 -10.36
C ASP A 293 -9.13 19.63 -9.43
N GLY A 294 -8.93 18.92 -8.30
CA GLY A 294 -9.95 18.77 -7.25
C GLY A 294 -10.95 17.64 -7.50
N TYR A 295 -10.54 16.62 -8.24
CA TYR A 295 -11.33 15.41 -8.41
C TYR A 295 -10.69 14.22 -7.68
N LEU A 296 -11.52 13.38 -7.07
CA LEU A 296 -11.17 12.04 -6.67
C LEU A 296 -11.42 11.11 -7.86
N TYR A 297 -10.37 10.47 -8.35
CA TYR A 297 -10.45 9.34 -9.28
C TYR A 297 -10.38 8.05 -8.49
N SER A 298 -11.24 7.07 -8.80
CA SER A 298 -11.30 5.82 -8.05
C SER A 298 -11.72 4.64 -8.92
N THR A 299 -11.14 3.50 -8.62
CA THR A 299 -11.49 2.21 -9.22
C THR A 299 -12.38 1.42 -8.28
N TRP A 300 -13.27 0.65 -8.87
CA TRP A 300 -14.29 -0.12 -8.16
C TRP A 300 -14.39 -1.52 -8.73
N SER A 301 -14.62 -2.52 -7.87
CA SER A 301 -14.78 -3.90 -8.26
C SER A 301 -15.85 -4.62 -7.43
N TYR A 302 -16.53 -5.59 -8.05
CA TYR A 302 -17.50 -6.46 -7.36
C TYR A 302 -16.83 -7.29 -6.26
N LYS A 303 -15.69 -7.90 -6.59
CA LYS A 303 -14.73 -8.48 -5.67
C LYS A 303 -13.41 -7.72 -5.79
N VAL A 304 -12.72 -7.55 -4.67
CA VAL A 304 -11.47 -6.78 -4.65
C VAL A 304 -10.24 -7.64 -5.01
N GLY A 305 -10.48 -8.90 -5.33
CA GLY A 305 -9.52 -9.78 -5.98
C GLY A 305 -8.39 -10.34 -5.12
N PRO A 306 -7.44 -11.01 -5.79
CA PRO A 306 -7.19 -10.95 -7.24
C PRO A 306 -8.14 -11.77 -8.12
N ASN A 307 -8.98 -12.65 -7.57
CA ASN A 307 -9.83 -13.56 -8.34
C ASN A 307 -11.32 -13.26 -8.13
N GLY A 308 -12.14 -13.52 -9.17
CA GLY A 308 -13.60 -13.42 -9.10
C GLY A 308 -14.17 -12.01 -9.31
N ALA A 309 -13.36 -11.06 -9.77
CA ALA A 309 -13.77 -9.70 -10.08
C ALA A 309 -14.49 -9.63 -11.43
N SER A 310 -15.79 -9.92 -11.45
CA SER A 310 -16.59 -10.02 -12.68
C SER A 310 -17.15 -8.70 -13.20
N ASP A 311 -17.21 -7.68 -12.36
CA ASP A 311 -17.78 -6.37 -12.65
C ASP A 311 -16.96 -5.27 -11.96
N GLY A 312 -16.88 -4.09 -12.57
CA GLY A 312 -16.16 -2.95 -12.01
C GLY A 312 -16.44 -1.66 -12.76
N ALA A 313 -15.96 -0.56 -12.21
CA ALA A 313 -16.09 0.77 -12.78
C ALA A 313 -14.88 1.63 -12.45
N VAL A 314 -14.64 2.66 -13.26
CA VAL A 314 -13.76 3.79 -12.96
C VAL A 314 -14.61 5.02 -12.79
N GLN A 315 -14.47 5.70 -11.66
CA GLN A 315 -15.33 6.82 -11.25
C GLN A 315 -14.50 8.07 -10.98
N LYS A 316 -15.08 9.21 -11.31
CA LYS A 316 -14.54 10.54 -11.04
C LYS A 316 -15.53 11.31 -10.19
N TYR A 317 -15.11 11.82 -9.03
CA TYR A 317 -15.93 12.58 -8.09
C TYR A 317 -15.40 14.00 -7.93
N ASN A 318 -16.21 14.99 -8.20
CA ASN A 318 -15.85 16.39 -7.99
C ASN A 318 -15.99 16.76 -6.50
N LEU A 319 -14.86 17.02 -5.84
CA LEU A 319 -14.82 17.35 -4.41
C LEU A 319 -15.56 18.63 -4.05
N LYS A 320 -15.75 19.54 -5.03
CA LYS A 320 -16.42 20.82 -4.82
C LYS A 320 -17.93 20.74 -5.05
N THR A 321 -18.37 20.05 -6.11
CA THR A 321 -19.81 19.99 -6.47
C THR A 321 -20.51 18.78 -5.86
N GLY A 322 -19.76 17.73 -5.51
CA GLY A 322 -20.31 16.47 -5.03
C GLY A 322 -20.91 15.58 -6.13
N GLU A 323 -20.53 15.82 -7.37
CA GLU A 323 -21.05 15.09 -8.53
C GLU A 323 -20.13 13.95 -8.95
N TRP A 324 -20.72 12.78 -9.23
CA TRP A 324 -20.05 11.62 -9.80
C TRP A 324 -20.15 11.62 -11.32
N THR A 325 -19.08 11.21 -11.98
CA THR A 325 -19.04 10.90 -13.41
C THR A 325 -18.38 9.53 -13.58
N GLU A 326 -19.06 8.62 -14.25
CA GLU A 326 -18.46 7.34 -14.66
C GLU A 326 -17.59 7.56 -15.90
N ILE A 327 -16.35 7.09 -15.81
CA ILE A 327 -15.32 7.22 -16.85
C ILE A 327 -14.74 5.84 -17.23
N THR A 328 -15.51 4.78 -17.02
CA THR A 328 -15.06 3.39 -17.26
C THR A 328 -14.67 3.19 -18.72
N PRO A 329 -13.49 2.65 -19.05
CA PRO A 329 -13.12 2.30 -20.42
C PRO A 329 -14.10 1.33 -21.07
N GLU A 330 -14.47 1.56 -22.32
CA GLU A 330 -15.30 0.62 -23.09
C GLU A 330 -14.56 -0.71 -23.31
N ARG A 331 -15.26 -1.82 -23.09
CA ARG A 331 -14.70 -3.16 -23.19
C ARG A 331 -15.70 -4.20 -23.69
N SER A 332 -15.17 -5.23 -24.34
CA SER A 332 -15.94 -6.39 -24.80
C SER A 332 -16.28 -7.39 -23.67
N TYR A 333 -15.57 -7.29 -22.53
CA TYR A 333 -15.72 -8.21 -21.39
C TYR A 333 -15.91 -7.44 -20.10
N THR A 334 -16.70 -7.98 -19.17
CA THR A 334 -16.83 -7.45 -17.81
C THR A 334 -15.66 -7.90 -16.95
N CYS A 335 -15.13 -7.00 -16.15
CA CYS A 335 -14.04 -7.25 -15.19
C CYS A 335 -14.08 -6.23 -14.07
N GLY A 336 -13.29 -6.46 -13.03
CA GLY A 336 -12.97 -5.44 -12.03
C GLY A 336 -11.98 -4.40 -12.55
N TYR A 337 -11.84 -3.31 -11.81
CA TYR A 337 -10.76 -2.33 -11.96
C TYR A 337 -10.04 -2.17 -10.63
N ASN A 338 -8.71 -2.06 -10.68
CA ASN A 338 -7.92 -1.94 -9.46
C ASN A 338 -6.99 -0.72 -9.48
N GLY A 339 -5.97 -0.69 -10.34
CA GLY A 339 -5.03 0.42 -10.39
C GLY A 339 -5.62 1.69 -10.98
N ILE A 340 -5.30 2.83 -10.38
CA ILE A 340 -5.56 4.18 -10.90
C ILE A 340 -4.38 5.09 -10.59
N SER A 341 -3.95 5.89 -11.54
CA SER A 341 -2.97 6.94 -11.32
C SER A 341 -3.26 8.14 -12.19
N VAL A 342 -3.11 9.33 -11.61
CA VAL A 342 -3.34 10.61 -12.26
C VAL A 342 -2.03 11.37 -12.32
N ASN A 343 -1.66 11.88 -13.50
CA ASN A 343 -0.46 12.68 -13.62
C ASN A 343 -0.59 13.98 -12.79
N PRO A 344 0.27 14.22 -11.80
CA PRO A 344 0.16 15.37 -10.91
C PRO A 344 0.35 16.72 -11.62
N ASN A 345 1.00 16.72 -12.80
CA ASN A 345 1.27 17.92 -13.60
C ASN A 345 0.24 18.12 -14.73
N ASP A 346 -0.51 17.09 -15.09
CA ASP A 346 -1.56 17.14 -16.11
C ASP A 346 -2.70 16.19 -15.73
N PRO A 347 -3.73 16.66 -15.00
CA PRO A 347 -4.82 15.82 -14.52
C PRO A 347 -5.69 15.23 -15.63
N ASN A 348 -5.50 15.61 -16.90
CA ASN A 348 -6.13 14.96 -18.04
C ASN A 348 -5.47 13.62 -18.38
N MET A 349 -4.22 13.43 -17.98
CA MET A 349 -3.52 12.16 -18.18
C MET A 349 -3.77 11.21 -17.01
N ILE A 350 -4.49 10.13 -17.30
CA ILE A 350 -4.91 9.13 -16.32
C ILE A 350 -4.56 7.75 -16.84
N VAL A 351 -4.13 6.89 -15.93
CA VAL A 351 -3.89 5.48 -16.22
C VAL A 351 -4.77 4.64 -15.30
N CYS A 352 -5.42 3.61 -15.83
CA CYS A 352 -6.11 2.61 -15.01
C CYS A 352 -5.84 1.18 -15.50
N THR A 353 -5.95 0.23 -14.59
CA THR A 353 -5.77 -1.19 -14.86
C THR A 353 -7.02 -1.99 -14.53
N THR A 354 -7.19 -3.08 -15.26
CA THR A 354 -8.24 -4.05 -14.96
C THR A 354 -7.83 -4.99 -13.86
N LEU A 355 -8.79 -5.72 -13.33
CA LEU A 355 -8.60 -6.76 -12.35
C LEU A 355 -9.29 -8.04 -12.83
N ASP A 356 -8.56 -9.17 -12.77
CA ASP A 356 -9.07 -10.53 -12.98
C ASP A 356 -9.68 -10.77 -14.39
N LEU A 357 -9.02 -10.26 -15.42
CA LEU A 357 -9.50 -10.46 -16.77
C LEU A 357 -9.19 -11.86 -17.32
N TRP A 358 -8.05 -12.45 -16.92
CA TRP A 358 -7.56 -13.78 -17.36
C TRP A 358 -7.61 -14.02 -18.88
N ALA A 359 -7.66 -12.94 -19.65
CA ALA A 359 -7.50 -12.96 -21.08
C ALA A 359 -6.05 -12.64 -21.42
N TYR A 360 -5.63 -12.87 -22.65
CA TYR A 360 -4.28 -12.54 -23.14
C TYR A 360 -3.86 -11.09 -22.90
N PHE A 361 -4.76 -10.28 -22.36
CA PHE A 361 -4.58 -8.84 -22.17
C PHE A 361 -5.30 -8.39 -20.88
N ASP A 362 -4.65 -8.53 -19.73
CA ASP A 362 -5.00 -7.71 -18.58
C ASP A 362 -4.63 -6.28 -18.96
N ASN A 363 -5.64 -5.43 -19.20
CA ASN A 363 -5.44 -4.20 -19.94
C ASN A 363 -5.02 -3.05 -19.02
N LEU A 364 -4.00 -2.35 -19.48
CA LEU A 364 -3.66 -1.00 -19.06
C LEU A 364 -4.34 -0.03 -20.03
N PHE A 365 -5.07 0.94 -19.49
CA PHE A 365 -5.72 2.01 -20.25
C PHE A 365 -5.13 3.35 -19.90
N VAL A 366 -4.93 4.20 -20.92
CA VAL A 366 -4.48 5.60 -20.75
C VAL A 366 -5.50 6.54 -21.38
N SER A 367 -5.89 7.54 -20.63
CA SER A 367 -6.65 8.71 -21.10
C SER A 367 -5.74 9.93 -21.13
N TYR A 368 -5.99 10.84 -22.05
CA TYR A 368 -5.35 12.16 -22.16
C TYR A 368 -6.35 13.32 -22.11
N ASP A 369 -7.60 13.03 -21.78
CA ASP A 369 -8.72 13.98 -21.75
C ASP A 369 -9.58 13.85 -20.48
N GLY A 370 -8.96 13.42 -19.37
CA GLY A 370 -9.64 13.32 -18.08
C GLY A 370 -10.65 12.18 -17.98
N GLY A 371 -10.47 11.14 -18.80
CA GLY A 371 -11.30 9.94 -18.79
C GLY A 371 -12.47 9.99 -19.78
N GLU A 372 -12.53 11.00 -20.68
CA GLU A 372 -13.58 11.05 -21.74
C GLU A 372 -13.33 9.98 -22.79
N THR A 373 -12.06 9.74 -23.17
CA THR A 373 -11.65 8.67 -24.07
C THR A 373 -10.48 7.88 -23.52
N TRP A 374 -10.37 6.61 -23.92
CA TRP A 374 -9.33 5.70 -23.43
C TRP A 374 -8.63 4.98 -24.57
N ASN A 375 -7.31 4.83 -24.41
CA ASN A 375 -6.48 4.01 -25.28
C ASN A 375 -5.98 2.80 -24.50
N GLY A 376 -6.30 1.59 -24.96
CA GLY A 376 -5.73 0.37 -24.41
C GLY A 376 -4.26 0.22 -24.82
N ILE A 377 -3.39 -0.06 -23.87
CA ILE A 377 -2.01 -0.42 -24.14
C ILE A 377 -1.94 -1.94 -24.21
N TRP A 378 -1.69 -2.46 -25.39
CA TRP A 378 -1.58 -3.90 -25.66
C TRP A 378 -0.10 -4.28 -25.71
N GLY A 379 0.26 -5.38 -25.08
CA GLY A 379 1.48 -6.06 -25.47
C GLY A 379 1.34 -6.53 -26.92
N SER A 380 2.30 -6.25 -27.77
CA SER A 380 2.31 -6.80 -29.14
C SER A 380 2.31 -8.32 -29.08
N ASP A 381 1.43 -8.94 -29.87
CA ASP A 381 1.51 -10.37 -30.17
C ASP A 381 2.77 -10.62 -31.04
N GLU A 382 3.94 -10.74 -30.41
CA GLU A 382 5.16 -11.27 -31.03
C GLU A 382 5.78 -12.36 -30.17
#